data_20ff04440a1a8373c33a3c60a32a81c4
#
_entry.id   20ff04440a1a8373c33a3c60a32a81c4
#
_cell.length_a   1.000
_cell.length_b   1.000
_cell.length_c   1.000
_cell.angle_alpha   90.00
_cell.angle_beta   90.00
_cell.angle_gamma   90.00
#
_symmetry.space_group_name_H-M   'P 1'
#
loop_
_entity.id
_entity.type
_entity.pdbx_description
1 polymer ?
#
loop_
_entity_poly.entity_id
_entity_poly.type
_entity_poly.pdbx_seq_one_letter_code
_entity_poly.pdbx_strand_id
1 'polypeptide(L)'
;MRTAGTYIRGIGAYLPETVTVEHAVAQGWYPEEDIETHELGGAAVAGDLPAPEMALRAAQDALKTSELNRGDIDLLLYAAAWHQGPEGWIAHAYLQHYLLGGVPRASEIRQGCNGMFTMLELAASYLKAEPERTAAMLVAADNYGTPLLDRWRTNLGFILGDAASAVVLSTESGFAELLSVCSITVPEAEEVHRGGEPMFPPGATLGKDLDFGARLFYHITEQTPVLAVLGEAQETMTTVAEQALAEAGIDTTDLTRVSFMNYSREVVEQRCMAPLGLGMEKSTFDFGRMIGHCGASDHLLALHHLLRTGELTAGDHVLWLAMGPGVEFTAAVLRILHTPDGL
;
A
#
# COMPACT_ATOMS: atom_id res chain seq x y z
N MET A 1 1.79 -17.63 -0.57
CA MET A 1 1.41 -18.32 -1.84
C MET A 1 2.49 -18.08 -2.88
N ARG A 2 3.03 -19.14 -3.52
CA ARG A 2 3.93 -19.01 -4.67
C ARG A 2 3.17 -18.51 -5.89
N THR A 3 3.71 -17.47 -6.51
CA THR A 3 3.08 -16.79 -7.66
C THR A 3 3.92 -16.87 -8.94
N ALA A 4 4.97 -17.68 -8.96
CA ALA A 4 5.84 -17.85 -10.13
C ALA A 4 5.04 -18.01 -11.43
N GLY A 5 5.46 -17.33 -12.50
CA GLY A 5 4.72 -17.20 -13.75
C GLY A 5 3.62 -16.15 -13.71
N THR A 6 3.60 -15.27 -12.70
CA THR A 6 2.80 -14.05 -12.67
C THR A 6 3.76 -12.86 -12.73
N TYR A 7 3.54 -11.97 -13.68
CA TYR A 7 4.45 -10.87 -13.97
C TYR A 7 3.75 -9.54 -13.76
N ILE A 8 4.51 -8.53 -13.34
CA ILE A 8 4.12 -7.12 -13.43
C ILE A 8 4.49 -6.64 -14.83
N ARG A 9 3.48 -6.39 -15.65
CA ARG A 9 3.65 -6.00 -17.04
C ARG A 9 3.56 -4.50 -17.25
N GLY A 10 2.73 -3.82 -16.48
CA GLY A 10 2.59 -2.37 -16.51
C GLY A 10 2.48 -1.80 -15.10
N ILE A 11 2.95 -0.57 -14.95
CA ILE A 11 2.89 0.19 -13.70
C ILE A 11 2.54 1.65 -14.00
N GLY A 12 1.73 2.26 -13.13
CA GLY A 12 1.40 3.68 -13.20
C GLY A 12 1.18 4.25 -11.82
N ALA A 13 1.44 5.54 -11.70
CA ALA A 13 1.33 6.26 -10.44
C ALA A 13 0.79 7.67 -10.66
N TYR A 14 -0.06 8.14 -9.76
CA TYR A 14 -0.39 9.54 -9.61
C TYR A 14 0.03 9.99 -8.21
N LEU A 15 1.01 10.85 -8.16
CA LEU A 15 1.55 11.41 -6.92
C LEU A 15 1.46 12.93 -7.00
N PRO A 16 0.61 13.59 -6.19
CA PRO A 16 0.52 15.05 -6.14
C PRO A 16 1.76 15.68 -5.47
N GLU A 17 1.82 17.00 -5.48
CA GLU A 17 2.91 17.74 -4.85
C GLU A 17 2.92 17.51 -3.33
N THR A 18 4.13 17.50 -2.77
CA THR A 18 4.34 17.36 -1.33
C THR A 18 4.14 18.68 -0.61
N VAL A 19 3.33 18.65 0.43
CA VAL A 19 3.33 19.69 1.47
C VAL A 19 4.33 19.28 2.53
N THR A 20 5.35 20.10 2.78
CA THR A 20 6.42 19.74 3.71
C THR A 20 6.00 19.87 5.17
N VAL A 21 6.69 19.12 6.04
CA VAL A 21 6.47 19.18 7.49
C VAL A 21 6.74 20.59 8.02
N GLU A 22 7.78 21.30 7.53
CA GLU A 22 8.09 22.66 7.94
C GLU A 22 6.94 23.62 7.61
N HIS A 23 6.32 23.45 6.44
CA HIS A 23 5.12 24.22 6.09
C HIS A 23 3.96 23.89 7.05
N ALA A 24 3.73 22.60 7.33
CA ALA A 24 2.66 22.16 8.22
C ALA A 24 2.85 22.69 9.67
N VAL A 25 4.08 22.72 10.17
CA VAL A 25 4.41 23.33 11.47
C VAL A 25 4.12 24.83 11.46
N ALA A 26 4.54 25.55 10.42
CA ALA A 26 4.26 26.99 10.29
C ALA A 26 2.76 27.31 10.25
N GLN A 27 1.92 26.37 9.80
CA GLN A 27 0.45 26.48 9.83
C GLN A 27 -0.18 25.95 11.14
N GLY A 28 0.62 25.38 12.06
CA GLY A 28 0.13 24.76 13.30
C GLY A 28 -0.58 23.42 13.09
N TRP A 29 -0.38 22.76 11.93
CA TRP A 29 -0.99 21.44 11.62
C TRP A 29 -0.20 20.28 12.20
N TYR A 30 1.13 20.39 12.22
CA TYR A 30 2.03 19.35 12.73
C TYR A 30 2.81 19.85 13.95
N PRO A 31 3.03 19.00 14.99
CA PRO A 31 3.82 19.41 16.17
C PRO A 31 5.30 19.57 15.81
N GLU A 32 5.91 20.68 16.25
CA GLU A 32 7.33 20.94 15.99
C GLU A 32 8.27 19.91 16.68
N GLU A 33 7.89 19.46 17.87
CA GLU A 33 8.60 18.44 18.63
C GLU A 33 8.68 17.06 17.95
N ASP A 34 7.77 16.77 17.01
CA ASP A 34 7.71 15.49 16.31
C ASP A 34 8.64 15.44 15.09
N ILE A 35 9.19 16.56 14.63
CA ILE A 35 10.08 16.62 13.46
C ILE A 35 11.30 15.71 13.66
N GLU A 36 12.04 15.92 14.75
CA GLU A 36 13.24 15.15 15.05
C GLU A 36 12.93 13.71 15.47
N THR A 37 11.79 13.48 16.13
CA THR A 37 11.40 12.17 16.63
C THR A 37 10.98 11.24 15.50
N HIS A 38 10.20 11.74 14.55
CA HIS A 38 9.63 10.90 13.48
C HIS A 38 10.45 10.92 12.19
N GLU A 39 11.25 11.96 11.96
CA GLU A 39 12.03 12.22 10.75
C GLU A 39 11.17 12.18 9.46
N LEU A 40 9.86 12.48 9.57
CA LEU A 40 8.96 12.61 8.42
C LEU A 40 9.21 13.95 7.72
N GLY A 41 9.13 13.97 6.39
CA GLY A 41 9.45 15.15 5.57
C GLY A 41 8.23 15.85 4.99
N GLY A 42 7.09 15.17 4.90
CA GLY A 42 5.88 15.75 4.33
C GLY A 42 4.80 14.75 3.98
N ALA A 43 3.80 15.23 3.28
CA ALA A 43 2.73 14.43 2.70
C ALA A 43 2.39 14.93 1.30
N ALA A 44 2.11 14.02 0.38
CA ALA A 44 1.51 14.33 -0.90
C ALA A 44 0.05 14.78 -0.68
N VAL A 45 -0.36 15.89 -1.28
CA VAL A 45 -1.69 16.49 -1.04
C VAL A 45 -2.37 16.82 -2.36
N ALA A 46 -3.46 16.11 -2.66
CA ALA A 46 -4.20 16.25 -3.92
C ALA A 46 -5.22 17.40 -3.93
N GLY A 47 -5.48 18.01 -2.77
CA GLY A 47 -6.54 19.01 -2.64
C GLY A 47 -7.91 18.41 -2.98
N ASP A 48 -8.66 19.11 -3.84
CA ASP A 48 -10.03 18.71 -4.21
C ASP A 48 -10.10 17.63 -5.31
N LEU A 49 -8.97 17.08 -5.76
CA LEU A 49 -8.97 16.03 -6.79
C LEU A 49 -9.46 14.70 -6.19
N PRO A 50 -10.59 14.15 -6.65
CA PRO A 50 -11.13 12.93 -6.08
C PRO A 50 -10.22 11.71 -6.30
N ALA A 51 -10.19 10.79 -5.33
CA ALA A 51 -9.40 9.57 -5.44
C ALA A 51 -9.67 8.75 -6.71
N PRO A 52 -10.92 8.56 -7.20
CA PRO A 52 -11.17 7.83 -8.45
C PRO A 52 -10.61 8.52 -9.71
N GLU A 53 -10.45 9.85 -9.70
CA GLU A 53 -9.78 10.55 -10.81
C GLU A 53 -8.27 10.37 -10.78
N MET A 54 -7.66 10.36 -9.59
CA MET A 54 -6.25 9.97 -9.42
C MET A 54 -6.04 8.53 -9.88
N ALA A 55 -6.93 7.62 -9.47
CA ALA A 55 -6.93 6.22 -9.86
C ALA A 55 -7.00 6.05 -11.39
N LEU A 56 -7.86 6.82 -12.06
CA LEU A 56 -7.98 6.77 -13.52
C LEU A 56 -6.66 7.14 -14.20
N ARG A 57 -5.97 8.19 -13.73
CA ARG A 57 -4.67 8.61 -14.28
C ARG A 57 -3.60 7.53 -14.08
N ALA A 58 -3.46 6.98 -12.87
CA ALA A 58 -2.53 5.89 -12.60
C ALA A 58 -2.85 4.64 -13.43
N ALA A 59 -4.13 4.29 -13.60
CA ALA A 59 -4.56 3.15 -14.39
C ALA A 59 -4.31 3.34 -15.91
N GLN A 60 -4.46 4.57 -16.42
CA GLN A 60 -4.11 4.91 -17.80
C GLN A 60 -2.61 4.73 -18.06
N ASP A 61 -1.76 5.19 -17.13
CA ASP A 61 -0.32 5.01 -17.25
C ASP A 61 0.07 3.53 -17.15
N ALA A 62 -0.53 2.76 -16.23
CA ALA A 62 -0.27 1.33 -16.11
C ALA A 62 -0.70 0.55 -17.37
N LEU A 63 -1.83 0.91 -17.97
CA LEU A 63 -2.27 0.30 -19.24
C LEU A 63 -1.32 0.64 -20.38
N LYS A 64 -0.89 1.89 -20.46
CA LYS A 64 0.08 2.35 -21.48
C LYS A 64 1.43 1.64 -21.35
N THR A 65 1.99 1.56 -20.14
CA THR A 65 3.28 0.89 -19.90
C THR A 65 3.21 -0.62 -20.06
N SER A 66 2.02 -1.23 -19.96
CA SER A 66 1.82 -2.66 -20.22
C SER A 66 1.81 -3.02 -21.70
N GLU A 67 1.64 -2.05 -22.60
CA GLU A 67 1.43 -2.24 -24.05
C GLU A 67 0.21 -3.13 -24.39
N LEU A 68 -0.70 -3.34 -23.43
CA LEU A 68 -1.95 -4.05 -23.66
C LEU A 68 -3.05 -3.09 -24.09
N ASN A 69 -4.04 -3.64 -24.80
CA ASN A 69 -5.27 -2.92 -25.06
C ASN A 69 -6.24 -3.09 -23.89
N ARG A 70 -7.17 -2.16 -23.73
CA ARG A 70 -8.22 -2.24 -22.71
C ARG A 70 -9.03 -3.54 -22.74
N GLY A 71 -9.16 -4.16 -23.93
CA GLY A 71 -9.90 -5.41 -24.12
C GLY A 71 -9.15 -6.66 -23.68
N ASP A 72 -7.85 -6.54 -23.39
CA ASP A 72 -6.99 -7.65 -22.94
C ASP A 72 -7.04 -7.82 -21.41
N ILE A 73 -7.74 -6.93 -20.70
CA ILE A 73 -7.88 -6.99 -19.23
C ILE A 73 -9.10 -7.86 -18.87
N ASP A 74 -8.88 -8.96 -18.16
CA ASP A 74 -9.89 -9.93 -17.73
C ASP A 74 -10.50 -9.60 -16.36
N LEU A 75 -9.76 -8.86 -15.52
CA LEU A 75 -10.13 -8.52 -14.14
C LEU A 75 -9.69 -7.10 -13.80
N LEU A 76 -10.59 -6.34 -13.16
CA LEU A 76 -10.27 -5.07 -12.49
C LEU A 76 -10.53 -5.21 -11.00
N LEU A 77 -9.51 -5.00 -10.17
CA LEU A 77 -9.66 -4.86 -8.73
C LEU A 77 -9.29 -3.45 -8.29
N TYR A 78 -10.08 -2.90 -7.37
CA TYR A 78 -9.89 -1.55 -6.82
C TYR A 78 -9.80 -1.61 -5.31
N ALA A 79 -8.78 -1.02 -4.71
CA ALA A 79 -8.65 -0.92 -3.26
C ALA A 79 -8.66 0.54 -2.80
N ALA A 80 -9.30 0.78 -1.67
CA ALA A 80 -9.32 2.07 -1.00
C ALA A 80 -9.42 1.89 0.52
N ALA A 81 -8.81 2.78 1.27
CA ALA A 81 -8.90 2.84 2.72
C ALA A 81 -9.91 3.90 3.18
N TRP A 82 -10.14 4.94 2.40
CA TRP A 82 -10.94 6.09 2.77
C TRP A 82 -12.09 6.37 1.80
N HIS A 83 -12.78 7.49 2.00
CA HIS A 83 -13.94 7.94 1.21
C HIS A 83 -13.59 8.10 -0.28
N GLN A 84 -14.43 7.57 -1.15
CA GLN A 84 -14.20 7.56 -2.60
C GLN A 84 -15.18 8.43 -3.39
N GLY A 85 -16.36 8.71 -2.84
CA GLY A 85 -17.41 9.43 -3.54
C GLY A 85 -18.76 9.30 -2.83
N PRO A 86 -19.88 9.54 -3.51
CA PRO A 86 -21.21 9.51 -2.90
C PRO A 86 -21.51 8.16 -2.24
N GLU A 87 -22.23 8.19 -1.12
CA GLU A 87 -22.66 6.99 -0.42
C GLU A 87 -23.48 6.06 -1.34
N GLY A 88 -23.15 4.75 -1.29
CA GLY A 88 -23.79 3.75 -2.15
C GLY A 88 -23.26 3.68 -3.60
N TRP A 89 -22.33 4.54 -3.96
CA TRP A 89 -21.61 4.47 -5.23
C TRP A 89 -20.35 3.60 -5.09
N ILE A 90 -19.87 3.02 -6.20
CA ILE A 90 -18.74 2.08 -6.22
C ILE A 90 -17.67 2.59 -7.17
N ALA A 91 -16.46 2.83 -6.64
CA ALA A 91 -15.38 3.51 -7.37
C ALA A 91 -14.84 2.74 -8.57
N HIS A 92 -14.75 1.39 -8.52
CA HIS A 92 -14.26 0.63 -9.66
C HIS A 92 -15.13 0.79 -10.92
N ALA A 93 -16.43 1.08 -10.76
CA ALA A 93 -17.33 1.31 -11.90
C ALA A 93 -16.95 2.57 -12.69
N TYR A 94 -16.34 3.56 -12.03
CA TYR A 94 -15.80 4.75 -12.70
C TYR A 94 -14.65 4.38 -13.65
N LEU A 95 -13.70 3.59 -13.19
CA LEU A 95 -12.58 3.14 -14.02
C LEU A 95 -13.05 2.23 -15.15
N GLN A 96 -14.01 1.34 -14.85
CA GLN A 96 -14.59 0.46 -15.87
C GLN A 96 -15.25 1.27 -16.96
N HIS A 97 -16.00 2.32 -16.61
CA HIS A 97 -16.68 3.18 -17.59
C HIS A 97 -15.69 4.00 -18.42
N TYR A 98 -14.74 4.69 -17.78
CA TYR A 98 -13.90 5.68 -18.46
C TYR A 98 -12.63 5.11 -19.08
N LEU A 99 -12.17 3.93 -18.64
CA LEU A 99 -10.92 3.33 -19.12
C LEU A 99 -11.15 2.04 -19.88
N LEU A 100 -11.69 1.00 -19.22
CA LEU A 100 -11.72 -0.34 -19.79
C LEU A 100 -12.94 -0.56 -20.72
N GLY A 101 -14.06 0.01 -20.38
CA GLY A 101 -15.33 -0.32 -21.05
C GLY A 101 -15.71 -1.80 -20.84
N GLY A 102 -16.72 -2.27 -21.55
CA GLY A 102 -16.96 -3.70 -21.81
C GLY A 102 -17.00 -4.63 -20.59
N VAL A 103 -16.30 -5.75 -20.66
CA VAL A 103 -16.64 -7.02 -20.03
C VAL A 103 -15.78 -7.48 -18.85
N PRO A 104 -14.64 -6.88 -18.45
CA PRO A 104 -13.87 -7.44 -17.35
C PRO A 104 -14.71 -7.46 -16.07
N ARG A 105 -14.59 -8.56 -15.30
CA ARG A 105 -15.12 -8.57 -13.95
C ARG A 105 -14.43 -7.47 -13.14
N ALA A 106 -15.21 -6.66 -12.43
CA ALA A 106 -14.67 -5.63 -11.56
C ALA A 106 -15.18 -5.81 -10.13
N SER A 107 -14.34 -5.51 -9.14
CA SER A 107 -14.68 -5.57 -7.72
C SER A 107 -13.84 -4.59 -6.91
N GLU A 108 -14.41 -4.14 -5.79
CA GLU A 108 -13.72 -3.33 -4.79
C GLU A 108 -13.28 -4.20 -3.62
N ILE A 109 -12.05 -4.00 -3.14
CA ILE A 109 -11.43 -4.70 -2.02
C ILE A 109 -11.25 -3.71 -0.87
N ARG A 110 -11.82 -4.00 0.27
CA ARG A 110 -11.69 -3.18 1.47
C ARG A 110 -10.81 -3.88 2.50
N GLN A 111 -9.49 -3.73 2.38
CA GLN A 111 -8.50 -4.31 3.29
C GLN A 111 -7.52 -3.23 3.80
N GLY A 112 -7.94 -1.94 3.80
CA GLY A 112 -7.08 -0.84 4.22
C GLY A 112 -5.74 -0.83 3.49
N CYS A 113 -4.63 -0.61 4.22
CA CYS A 113 -3.28 -0.49 3.66
C CYS A 113 -2.80 -1.78 2.96
N ASN A 114 -3.37 -2.95 3.30
CA ASN A 114 -3.03 -4.25 2.70
C ASN A 114 -3.82 -4.55 1.42
N GLY A 115 -4.69 -3.64 0.98
CA GLY A 115 -5.55 -3.86 -0.18
C GLY A 115 -4.80 -4.28 -1.43
N MET A 116 -3.60 -3.75 -1.68
CA MET A 116 -2.79 -4.13 -2.84
C MET A 116 -2.31 -5.60 -2.74
N PHE A 117 -1.87 -6.05 -1.57
CA PHE A 117 -1.44 -7.44 -1.38
C PHE A 117 -2.58 -8.43 -1.59
N THR A 118 -3.75 -8.13 -1.01
CA THR A 118 -4.97 -8.92 -1.23
C THR A 118 -5.34 -8.99 -2.71
N MET A 119 -5.25 -7.86 -3.44
CA MET A 119 -5.50 -7.83 -4.88
C MET A 119 -4.48 -8.64 -5.67
N LEU A 120 -3.18 -8.60 -5.32
CA LEU A 120 -2.12 -9.39 -5.97
C LEU A 120 -2.41 -10.91 -5.81
N GLU A 121 -2.75 -11.35 -4.62
CA GLU A 121 -3.05 -12.76 -4.33
C GLU A 121 -4.30 -13.24 -5.07
N LEU A 122 -5.38 -12.46 -5.01
CA LEU A 122 -6.65 -12.78 -5.69
C LEU A 122 -6.49 -12.79 -7.21
N ALA A 123 -5.80 -11.78 -7.77
CA ALA A 123 -5.60 -11.68 -9.21
C ALA A 123 -4.70 -12.79 -9.74
N ALA A 124 -3.59 -13.11 -9.05
CA ALA A 124 -2.73 -14.23 -9.43
C ALA A 124 -3.50 -15.57 -9.43
N SER A 125 -4.36 -15.77 -8.42
CA SER A 125 -5.22 -16.96 -8.35
C SER A 125 -6.29 -16.97 -9.46
N TYR A 126 -6.91 -15.83 -9.74
CA TYR A 126 -7.94 -15.68 -10.78
C TYR A 126 -7.40 -15.96 -12.19
N LEU A 127 -6.21 -15.42 -12.48
CA LEU A 127 -5.55 -15.62 -13.77
C LEU A 127 -5.14 -17.09 -13.97
N LYS A 128 -4.60 -17.73 -12.94
CA LYS A 128 -4.17 -19.13 -12.99
C LYS A 128 -5.32 -20.13 -13.08
N ALA A 129 -6.55 -19.74 -12.72
CA ALA A 129 -7.70 -20.63 -12.73
C ALA A 129 -8.17 -21.02 -14.17
N GLU A 130 -7.92 -20.16 -15.15
CA GLU A 130 -8.32 -20.37 -16.54
C GLU A 130 -7.22 -19.88 -17.49
N PRO A 131 -6.72 -20.74 -18.40
CA PRO A 131 -5.63 -20.38 -19.31
C PRO A 131 -5.91 -19.20 -20.25
N GLU A 132 -7.17 -18.93 -20.54
CA GLU A 132 -7.60 -17.82 -21.39
C GLU A 132 -7.51 -16.47 -20.71
N ARG A 133 -7.38 -16.42 -19.38
CA ARG A 133 -7.22 -15.20 -18.61
C ARG A 133 -5.74 -14.84 -18.53
N THR A 134 -5.37 -13.72 -19.15
CA THR A 134 -3.95 -13.36 -19.30
C THR A 134 -3.54 -12.10 -18.57
N ALA A 135 -4.49 -11.21 -18.24
CA ALA A 135 -4.16 -9.96 -17.60
C ALA A 135 -5.20 -9.45 -16.58
N ALA A 136 -4.72 -8.84 -15.50
CA ALA A 136 -5.54 -8.19 -14.48
C ALA A 136 -4.99 -6.80 -14.16
N MET A 137 -5.87 -5.82 -14.01
CA MET A 137 -5.54 -4.47 -13.56
C MET A 137 -5.91 -4.31 -12.08
N LEU A 138 -4.95 -3.92 -11.26
CA LEU A 138 -5.13 -3.65 -9.84
C LEU A 138 -4.85 -2.17 -9.60
N VAL A 139 -5.76 -1.49 -8.92
CA VAL A 139 -5.69 -0.05 -8.69
C VAL A 139 -5.96 0.26 -7.23
N ALA A 140 -5.16 1.14 -6.65
CA ALA A 140 -5.40 1.68 -5.31
C ALA A 140 -5.36 3.20 -5.35
N ALA A 141 -6.27 3.87 -4.63
CA ALA A 141 -6.28 5.32 -4.52
C ALA A 141 -6.99 5.80 -3.27
N ASP A 142 -6.39 6.81 -2.62
CA ASP A 142 -7.01 7.49 -1.48
C ASP A 142 -6.72 9.00 -1.53
N ASN A 143 -7.72 9.79 -1.12
CA ASN A 143 -7.61 11.20 -0.79
C ASN A 143 -8.13 11.40 0.63
N TYR A 144 -7.25 11.78 1.55
CA TYR A 144 -7.54 11.94 2.97
C TYR A 144 -7.96 13.38 3.35
N GLY A 145 -8.23 14.24 2.37
CA GLY A 145 -8.65 15.62 2.55
C GLY A 145 -10.10 15.79 2.98
N THR A 146 -10.53 15.10 4.05
CA THR A 146 -11.92 15.17 4.56
C THR A 146 -12.00 15.81 5.94
N PRO A 147 -13.14 16.43 6.33
CA PRO A 147 -13.29 17.09 7.62
C PRO A 147 -13.16 16.18 8.85
N LEU A 148 -13.38 14.86 8.68
CA LEU A 148 -13.35 13.87 9.77
C LEU A 148 -12.01 13.16 9.90
N LEU A 149 -10.96 13.72 9.32
CA LEU A 149 -9.62 13.15 9.38
C LEU A 149 -8.57 14.25 9.36
N ASP A 150 -7.79 14.35 10.44
CA ASP A 150 -6.58 15.19 10.47
C ASP A 150 -5.39 14.37 9.98
N ARG A 151 -4.99 14.53 8.70
CA ARG A 151 -3.88 13.79 8.09
C ARG A 151 -2.56 13.93 8.83
N TRP A 152 -2.37 15.04 9.55
CA TRP A 152 -1.12 15.39 10.23
C TRP A 152 -1.01 14.79 11.63
N ARG A 153 -2.14 14.43 12.27
CA ARG A 153 -2.21 14.04 13.69
C ARG A 153 -2.94 12.74 13.97
N THR A 154 -3.55 12.12 12.96
CA THR A 154 -4.36 10.91 13.15
C THR A 154 -3.58 9.70 13.67
N ASN A 155 -2.24 9.73 13.55
CA ASN A 155 -1.34 8.69 14.06
C ASN A 155 0.01 9.26 14.48
N LEU A 156 0.67 8.64 15.44
CA LEU A 156 1.98 9.08 15.96
C LEU A 156 3.16 8.67 15.05
N GLY A 157 3.01 7.67 14.21
CA GLY A 157 4.09 7.09 13.42
C GLY A 157 4.05 7.39 11.92
N PHE A 158 3.02 8.10 11.42
CA PHE A 158 2.91 8.48 10.00
C PHE A 158 2.02 9.70 9.79
N ILE A 159 2.22 10.36 8.67
CA ILE A 159 1.33 11.39 8.11
C ILE A 159 0.63 10.77 6.91
N LEU A 160 -0.68 11.01 6.73
CA LEU A 160 -1.41 10.46 5.59
C LEU A 160 -1.19 11.28 4.31
N GLY A 161 -0.81 10.61 3.24
CA GLY A 161 -0.60 11.18 1.91
C GLY A 161 -1.66 10.73 0.90
N ASP A 162 -2.05 11.62 -0.01
CA ASP A 162 -2.95 11.31 -1.10
C ASP A 162 -2.16 10.77 -2.28
N ALA A 163 -2.61 9.69 -2.90
CA ALA A 163 -2.01 9.16 -4.12
C ALA A 163 -2.92 8.12 -4.79
N ALA A 164 -2.52 7.73 -5.99
CA ALA A 164 -3.02 6.55 -6.65
C ALA A 164 -1.87 5.75 -7.28
N SER A 165 -2.03 4.44 -7.31
CA SER A 165 -1.14 3.53 -8.00
C SER A 165 -1.93 2.47 -8.75
N ALA A 166 -1.36 1.99 -9.85
CA ALA A 166 -1.95 0.92 -10.63
C ALA A 166 -0.88 -0.04 -11.14
N VAL A 167 -1.24 -1.29 -11.26
CA VAL A 167 -0.39 -2.34 -11.84
C VAL A 167 -1.21 -3.23 -12.75
N VAL A 168 -0.61 -3.63 -13.86
CA VAL A 168 -1.15 -4.68 -14.73
C VAL A 168 -0.34 -5.95 -14.49
N LEU A 169 -1.00 -6.98 -13.95
CA LEU A 169 -0.45 -8.33 -13.87
C LEU A 169 -0.71 -9.09 -15.17
N SER A 170 0.23 -9.97 -15.54
CA SER A 170 0.07 -10.85 -16.69
C SER A 170 0.65 -12.24 -16.39
N THR A 171 0.08 -13.27 -17.04
CA THR A 171 0.63 -14.64 -17.03
C THR A 171 1.63 -14.89 -18.17
N GLU A 172 1.79 -13.95 -19.10
CA GLU A 172 2.64 -14.12 -20.29
C GLU A 172 4.05 -13.56 -20.08
N SER A 173 4.14 -12.25 -19.71
CA SER A 173 5.42 -11.55 -19.55
C SER A 173 5.24 -10.25 -18.78
N GLY A 174 6.36 -9.67 -18.33
CA GLY A 174 6.40 -8.36 -17.67
C GLY A 174 7.82 -7.93 -17.35
N PHE A 175 7.98 -6.75 -16.80
CA PHE A 175 9.28 -6.19 -16.41
C PHE A 175 9.75 -6.71 -15.03
N ALA A 176 8.84 -7.25 -14.24
CA ALA A 176 9.16 -7.91 -12.98
C ALA A 176 8.30 -9.17 -12.82
N GLU A 177 8.84 -10.17 -12.11
CA GLU A 177 8.11 -11.37 -11.73
C GLU A 177 7.69 -11.27 -10.27
N LEU A 178 6.43 -11.54 -9.98
CA LEU A 178 5.91 -11.69 -8.63
C LEU A 178 6.18 -13.12 -8.17
N LEU A 179 7.18 -13.31 -7.31
CA LEU A 179 7.64 -14.64 -6.88
C LEU A 179 6.75 -15.24 -5.79
N SER A 180 6.33 -14.42 -4.83
CA SER A 180 5.47 -14.85 -3.71
C SER A 180 4.64 -13.70 -3.17
N VAL A 181 3.47 -14.04 -2.58
CA VAL A 181 2.66 -13.19 -1.71
C VAL A 181 2.22 -14.03 -0.51
N CYS A 182 2.44 -13.53 0.70
CA CYS A 182 2.08 -14.20 1.94
C CYS A 182 1.34 -13.25 2.87
N SER A 183 0.38 -13.78 3.63
CA SER A 183 -0.38 -13.02 4.62
C SER A 183 -0.60 -13.86 5.88
N ILE A 184 -0.58 -13.19 7.03
CA ILE A 184 -0.91 -13.76 8.35
C ILE A 184 -1.86 -12.78 9.04
N THR A 185 -3.05 -13.26 9.38
CA THR A 185 -4.04 -12.47 10.13
C THR A 185 -4.01 -12.83 11.60
N VAL A 186 -4.11 -11.82 12.47
CA VAL A 186 -4.24 -11.94 13.93
C VAL A 186 -5.62 -11.43 14.34
N PRO A 187 -6.66 -12.30 14.28
CA PRO A 187 -8.05 -11.88 14.50
C PRO A 187 -8.30 -11.31 15.91
N GLU A 188 -7.54 -11.77 16.90
CA GLU A 188 -7.62 -11.32 18.29
C GLU A 188 -7.24 -9.83 18.44
N ALA A 189 -6.54 -9.27 17.49
CA ALA A 189 -6.12 -7.87 17.45
C ALA A 189 -7.11 -6.95 16.69
N GLU A 190 -8.32 -7.39 16.34
CA GLU A 190 -9.26 -6.58 15.54
C GLU A 190 -9.58 -5.23 16.20
N GLU A 191 -9.64 -5.18 17.54
CA GLU A 191 -9.92 -3.95 18.29
C GLU A 191 -8.83 -2.89 18.21
N VAL A 192 -7.62 -3.21 17.78
CA VAL A 192 -6.54 -2.24 17.56
C VAL A 192 -7.00 -1.08 16.67
N HIS A 193 -7.77 -1.40 15.64
CA HIS A 193 -8.30 -0.40 14.70
C HIS A 193 -9.72 0.08 15.03
N ARG A 194 -10.42 -0.57 15.97
CA ARG A 194 -11.75 -0.17 16.43
C ARG A 194 -11.71 0.63 17.73
N GLY A 195 -10.75 0.35 18.62
CA GLY A 195 -10.52 1.08 19.87
C GLY A 195 -11.74 1.13 20.78
N GLY A 196 -12.49 0.02 20.92
CA GLY A 196 -13.71 -0.04 21.73
C GLY A 196 -14.89 0.77 21.18
N GLU A 197 -14.78 1.37 19.99
CA GLU A 197 -15.89 2.11 19.41
C GLU A 197 -17.07 1.20 19.06
N PRO A 198 -18.32 1.66 19.30
CA PRO A 198 -19.50 0.89 18.94
C PRO A 198 -19.62 0.73 17.43
N MET A 199 -20.09 -0.42 16.97
CA MET A 199 -20.31 -0.67 15.54
C MET A 199 -21.49 0.13 14.97
N PHE A 200 -22.37 0.65 15.82
CA PHE A 200 -23.54 1.44 15.45
C PHE A 200 -23.87 2.46 16.55
N PRO A 201 -24.28 3.68 16.19
CA PRO A 201 -24.34 4.24 14.82
C PRO A 201 -22.93 4.49 14.24
N PRO A 202 -22.81 4.64 12.89
CA PRO A 202 -21.51 4.95 12.28
C PRO A 202 -20.91 6.24 12.84
N GLY A 203 -19.63 6.22 13.20
CA GLY A 203 -18.94 7.39 13.79
C GLY A 203 -19.03 8.66 12.94
N ALA A 204 -18.97 8.52 11.61
CA ALA A 204 -19.12 9.62 10.68
C ALA A 204 -20.47 10.34 10.79
N THR A 205 -21.56 9.63 11.12
CA THR A 205 -22.89 10.24 11.32
C THR A 205 -23.00 11.01 12.63
N LEU A 206 -22.06 10.80 13.54
CA LEU A 206 -21.93 11.52 14.81
C LEU A 206 -20.89 12.65 14.73
N GLY A 207 -20.27 12.86 13.56
CA GLY A 207 -19.18 13.82 13.40
C GLY A 207 -17.90 13.44 14.14
N LYS A 208 -17.69 12.13 14.38
CA LYS A 208 -16.52 11.64 15.09
C LYS A 208 -15.33 11.52 14.14
N ASP A 209 -14.23 12.15 14.50
CA ASP A 209 -12.99 12.09 13.76
C ASP A 209 -12.35 10.69 13.84
N LEU A 210 -11.64 10.30 12.78
CA LEU A 210 -10.79 9.13 12.77
C LEU A 210 -9.47 9.46 13.48
N ASP A 211 -9.20 8.77 14.57
CA ASP A 211 -7.98 8.89 15.36
C ASP A 211 -7.42 7.49 15.66
N PHE A 212 -6.44 7.07 14.86
CA PHE A 212 -5.77 5.77 15.04
C PHE A 212 -4.92 5.73 16.30
N GLY A 213 -4.34 6.85 16.72
CA GLY A 213 -3.56 6.95 17.94
C GLY A 213 -4.40 6.68 19.18
N ALA A 214 -5.57 7.32 19.28
CA ALA A 214 -6.50 7.08 20.37
C ALA A 214 -7.02 5.64 20.42
N ARG A 215 -7.30 5.03 19.26
CA ARG A 215 -7.74 3.62 19.18
C ARG A 215 -6.66 2.65 19.63
N LEU A 216 -5.43 2.85 19.18
CA LEU A 216 -4.29 2.05 19.62
C LEU A 216 -4.06 2.20 21.13
N PHE A 217 -4.11 3.43 21.63
CA PHE A 217 -3.94 3.72 23.06
C PHE A 217 -5.02 3.01 23.92
N TYR A 218 -6.29 3.04 23.49
CA TYR A 218 -7.37 2.28 24.14
C TYR A 218 -7.06 0.79 24.20
N HIS A 219 -6.65 0.18 23.09
CA HIS A 219 -6.33 -1.24 23.04
C HIS A 219 -5.19 -1.61 24.00
N ILE A 220 -4.11 -0.82 23.99
CA ILE A 220 -2.94 -1.04 24.84
C ILE A 220 -3.26 -0.91 26.34
N THR A 221 -4.12 0.05 26.72
CA THR A 221 -4.40 0.34 28.13
C THR A 221 -5.49 -0.55 28.72
N GLU A 222 -6.52 -0.89 27.94
CA GLU A 222 -7.70 -1.56 28.44
C GLU A 222 -7.72 -3.08 28.18
N GLN A 223 -7.03 -3.57 27.15
CA GLN A 223 -7.17 -4.95 26.69
C GLN A 223 -5.92 -5.81 26.89
N THR A 224 -4.73 -5.30 26.62
CA THR A 224 -3.52 -6.14 26.56
C THR A 224 -2.28 -5.39 27.04
N PRO A 225 -1.34 -6.05 27.75
CA PRO A 225 -0.04 -5.43 28.08
C PRO A 225 0.71 -5.00 26.81
N VAL A 226 1.13 -3.74 26.73
CA VAL A 226 1.82 -3.12 25.58
C VAL A 226 2.93 -3.99 24.99
N LEU A 227 3.80 -4.53 25.85
CA LEU A 227 4.95 -5.34 25.44
C LEU A 227 4.56 -6.63 24.73
N ALA A 228 3.41 -7.24 25.13
CA ALA A 228 2.91 -8.47 24.49
C ALA A 228 2.43 -8.16 23.06
N VAL A 229 1.63 -7.11 22.88
CA VAL A 229 1.12 -6.70 21.56
C VAL A 229 2.26 -6.34 20.60
N LEU A 230 3.24 -5.58 21.07
CA LEU A 230 4.38 -5.16 20.25
C LEU A 230 5.29 -6.35 19.89
N GLY A 231 5.51 -7.28 20.84
CA GLY A 231 6.29 -8.49 20.60
C GLY A 231 5.63 -9.42 19.59
N GLU A 232 4.34 -9.66 19.74
CA GLU A 232 3.55 -10.51 18.82
C GLU A 232 3.49 -9.92 17.42
N ALA A 233 3.27 -8.61 17.29
CA ALA A 233 3.29 -7.91 16.01
C ALA A 233 4.67 -8.02 15.32
N GLN A 234 5.75 -7.91 16.10
CA GLN A 234 7.11 -8.03 15.58
C GLN A 234 7.42 -9.45 15.10
N GLU A 235 7.05 -10.46 15.89
CA GLU A 235 7.23 -11.87 15.52
C GLU A 235 6.43 -12.23 14.28
N THR A 236 5.19 -11.79 14.18
CA THR A 236 4.31 -12.04 13.03
C THR A 236 4.87 -11.38 11.76
N MET A 237 5.37 -10.14 11.86
CA MET A 237 5.99 -9.44 10.73
C MET A 237 7.24 -10.19 10.21
N THR A 238 8.09 -10.66 11.11
CA THR A 238 9.27 -11.43 10.74
C THR A 238 8.88 -12.77 10.11
N THR A 239 7.90 -13.46 10.69
CA THR A 239 7.41 -14.75 10.17
C THR A 239 6.85 -14.64 8.76
N VAL A 240 6.03 -13.62 8.45
CA VAL A 240 5.47 -13.46 7.11
C VAL A 240 6.54 -13.10 6.08
N ALA A 241 7.56 -12.32 6.49
CA ALA A 241 8.70 -12.00 5.63
C ALA A 241 9.52 -13.25 5.29
N GLU A 242 9.89 -14.04 6.31
CA GLU A 242 10.63 -15.30 6.14
C GLU A 242 9.87 -16.30 5.27
N GLN A 243 8.54 -16.40 5.46
CA GLN A 243 7.70 -17.24 4.62
C GLN A 243 7.72 -16.79 3.16
N ALA A 244 7.60 -15.50 2.89
CA ALA A 244 7.60 -14.95 1.54
C ALA A 244 8.95 -15.17 0.84
N LEU A 245 10.07 -14.97 1.54
CA LEU A 245 11.42 -15.23 1.05
C LEU A 245 11.63 -16.72 0.74
N ALA A 246 11.23 -17.60 1.66
CA ALA A 246 11.33 -19.05 1.46
C ALA A 246 10.49 -19.54 0.27
N GLU A 247 9.28 -19.00 0.08
CA GLU A 247 8.43 -19.33 -1.07
C GLU A 247 9.02 -18.78 -2.39
N ALA A 248 9.71 -17.63 -2.34
CA ALA A 248 10.44 -17.06 -3.47
C ALA A 248 11.75 -17.82 -3.78
N GLY A 249 12.26 -18.62 -2.83
CA GLY A 249 13.51 -19.38 -2.98
C GLY A 249 14.76 -18.51 -2.83
N ILE A 250 14.68 -17.42 -2.07
CA ILE A 250 15.78 -16.50 -1.77
C ILE A 250 15.89 -16.25 -0.26
N ASP A 251 16.92 -15.55 0.16
CA ASP A 251 17.09 -15.09 1.54
C ASP A 251 17.32 -13.55 1.60
N THR A 252 17.52 -13.00 2.81
CA THR A 252 17.69 -11.56 3.03
C THR A 252 18.94 -10.99 2.37
N THR A 253 19.96 -11.82 2.07
CA THR A 253 21.21 -11.38 1.41
C THR A 253 21.00 -11.09 -0.07
N ASP A 254 19.97 -11.71 -0.69
CA ASP A 254 19.61 -11.51 -2.09
C ASP A 254 18.81 -10.22 -2.32
N LEU A 255 18.32 -9.58 -1.25
CA LEU A 255 17.48 -8.40 -1.37
C LEU A 255 18.29 -7.15 -1.75
N THR A 256 17.86 -6.46 -2.80
CA THR A 256 18.38 -5.15 -3.20
C THR A 256 17.68 -4.03 -2.45
N ARG A 257 16.35 -4.08 -2.35
CA ARG A 257 15.51 -3.08 -1.68
C ARG A 257 14.41 -3.75 -0.86
N VAL A 258 14.02 -3.05 0.21
CA VAL A 258 12.85 -3.39 1.04
C VAL A 258 11.92 -2.18 1.09
N SER A 259 10.68 -2.37 0.65
CA SER A 259 9.63 -1.37 0.81
C SER A 259 8.74 -1.75 2.00
N PHE A 260 8.75 -0.91 3.01
CA PHE A 260 7.78 -0.92 4.10
C PHE A 260 6.79 0.22 3.91
N MET A 261 5.70 0.24 4.65
CA MET A 261 4.77 1.38 4.66
C MET A 261 5.51 2.67 5.03
N ASN A 262 5.04 3.80 4.52
CA ASN A 262 5.66 5.12 4.73
C ASN A 262 5.43 5.62 6.16
N TYR A 263 6.19 5.09 7.08
CA TYR A 263 6.17 5.40 8.52
C TYR A 263 7.41 6.17 8.94
N SER A 264 7.44 6.61 10.20
CA SER A 264 8.61 7.24 10.82
C SER A 264 9.83 6.33 10.75
N ARG A 265 11.03 6.94 10.77
CA ARG A 265 12.30 6.22 10.70
C ARG A 265 12.39 5.11 11.74
N GLU A 266 12.06 5.44 12.98
CA GLU A 266 12.12 4.49 14.10
C GLU A 266 11.26 3.26 13.83
N VAL A 267 10.03 3.45 13.32
CA VAL A 267 9.11 2.34 13.02
C VAL A 267 9.64 1.48 11.88
N VAL A 268 10.13 2.08 10.79
CA VAL A 268 10.72 1.33 9.66
C VAL A 268 11.93 0.54 10.11
N GLU A 269 12.83 1.17 10.89
CA GLU A 269 14.04 0.53 11.37
C GLU A 269 13.73 -0.62 12.33
N GLN A 270 12.93 -0.37 13.36
CA GLN A 270 12.70 -1.34 14.44
C GLN A 270 11.74 -2.48 14.03
N ARG A 271 10.74 -2.21 13.19
CA ARG A 271 9.73 -3.21 12.83
C ARG A 271 10.01 -3.94 11.53
N CYS A 272 10.87 -3.39 10.68
CA CYS A 272 11.15 -3.96 9.38
C CYS A 272 12.64 -4.29 9.20
N MET A 273 13.52 -3.29 9.22
CA MET A 273 14.90 -3.47 8.78
C MET A 273 15.76 -4.24 9.78
N ALA A 274 15.76 -3.85 11.05
CA ALA A 274 16.57 -4.50 12.08
C ALA A 274 16.22 -5.97 12.33
N PRO A 275 14.94 -6.38 12.38
CA PRO A 275 14.57 -7.80 12.50
C PRO A 275 15.01 -8.68 11.34
N LEU A 276 15.12 -8.11 10.15
CA LEU A 276 15.64 -8.81 8.96
C LEU A 276 17.18 -8.79 8.88
N GLY A 277 17.86 -8.11 9.82
CA GLY A 277 19.31 -7.94 9.79
C GLY A 277 19.80 -7.04 8.66
N LEU A 278 18.96 -6.09 8.21
CA LEU A 278 19.23 -5.19 7.09
C LEU A 278 19.43 -3.74 7.57
N GLY A 279 20.31 -3.00 6.87
CA GLY A 279 20.50 -1.58 7.11
C GLY A 279 19.44 -0.72 6.41
N MET A 280 19.24 0.50 6.91
CA MET A 280 18.25 1.45 6.39
C MET A 280 18.53 1.89 4.95
N GLU A 281 19.76 1.74 4.44
CA GLU A 281 20.14 2.04 3.06
C GLU A 281 19.44 1.14 2.02
N LYS A 282 18.93 -0.02 2.45
CA LYS A 282 18.11 -0.89 1.60
C LYS A 282 16.63 -0.53 1.64
N SER A 283 16.18 0.30 2.61
CA SER A 283 14.77 0.70 2.73
C SER A 283 14.38 1.76 1.70
N THR A 284 13.07 1.91 1.50
CA THR A 284 12.48 3.01 0.72
C THR A 284 12.12 4.23 1.58
N PHE A 285 12.66 4.33 2.80
CA PHE A 285 12.31 5.36 3.77
C PHE A 285 12.50 6.77 3.23
N ASP A 286 13.64 7.07 2.59
CA ASP A 286 13.94 8.43 2.11
C ASP A 286 12.93 8.96 1.10
N PHE A 287 12.36 8.08 0.27
CA PHE A 287 11.25 8.43 -0.61
C PHE A 287 9.93 8.53 0.18
N GLY A 288 9.61 7.51 0.95
CA GLY A 288 8.32 7.39 1.66
C GLY A 288 8.08 8.51 2.67
N ARG A 289 9.12 8.95 3.39
CA ARG A 289 9.04 10.04 4.37
C ARG A 289 8.57 11.37 3.78
N MET A 290 8.78 11.58 2.48
CA MET A 290 8.43 12.81 1.78
C MET A 290 7.00 12.86 1.27
N ILE A 291 6.36 11.70 1.11
CA ILE A 291 5.02 11.61 0.52
C ILE A 291 3.93 11.21 1.52
N GLY A 292 4.34 10.74 2.72
CA GLY A 292 3.42 10.21 3.71
C GLY A 292 2.89 8.82 3.37
N HIS A 293 2.05 8.26 4.26
CA HIS A 293 1.42 6.97 4.08
C HIS A 293 0.21 7.09 3.15
N CYS A 294 0.33 6.55 1.94
CA CYS A 294 -0.66 6.60 0.88
C CYS A 294 -1.54 5.32 0.81
N GLY A 295 -1.81 4.72 1.97
CA GLY A 295 -2.64 3.52 2.08
C GLY A 295 -2.07 2.34 1.30
N ALA A 296 -2.91 1.69 0.48
CA ALA A 296 -2.51 0.53 -0.31
C ALA A 296 -1.56 0.86 -1.49
N SER A 297 -1.24 2.14 -1.71
CA SER A 297 -0.38 2.58 -2.83
C SER A 297 1.12 2.63 -2.50
N ASP A 298 1.53 2.63 -1.23
CA ASP A 298 2.91 2.88 -0.80
C ASP A 298 3.95 2.07 -1.59
N HIS A 299 3.76 0.77 -1.71
CA HIS A 299 4.74 -0.14 -2.30
C HIS A 299 4.88 0.03 -3.82
N LEU A 300 3.76 0.27 -4.51
CA LEU A 300 3.79 0.54 -5.95
C LEU A 300 4.39 1.92 -6.26
N LEU A 301 4.12 2.92 -5.43
CA LEU A 301 4.76 4.24 -5.55
C LEU A 301 6.27 4.13 -5.33
N ALA A 302 6.71 3.36 -4.34
CA ALA A 302 8.11 3.10 -4.08
C ALA A 302 8.77 2.34 -5.25
N LEU A 303 8.13 1.27 -5.77
CA LEU A 303 8.64 0.55 -6.94
C LEU A 303 8.76 1.46 -8.16
N HIS A 304 7.72 2.25 -8.44
CA HIS A 304 7.72 3.22 -9.55
C HIS A 304 8.86 4.23 -9.41
N HIS A 305 9.09 4.75 -8.19
CA HIS A 305 10.21 5.66 -7.90
C HIS A 305 11.56 5.00 -8.15
N LEU A 306 11.82 3.82 -7.58
CA LEU A 306 13.09 3.10 -7.72
C LEU A 306 13.42 2.74 -9.18
N LEU A 307 12.41 2.40 -9.97
CA LEU A 307 12.59 2.16 -11.41
C LEU A 307 12.94 3.44 -12.16
N ARG A 308 12.25 4.55 -11.88
CA ARG A 308 12.50 5.86 -12.51
C ARG A 308 13.86 6.46 -12.17
N THR A 309 14.35 6.23 -10.96
CA THR A 309 15.66 6.72 -10.51
C THR A 309 16.82 5.80 -10.92
N GLY A 310 16.52 4.63 -11.51
CA GLY A 310 17.53 3.67 -11.91
C GLY A 310 18.16 2.90 -10.75
N GLU A 311 17.50 2.86 -9.61
CA GLU A 311 17.95 2.15 -8.40
C GLU A 311 17.65 0.64 -8.43
N LEU A 312 16.93 0.19 -9.45
CA LEU A 312 16.66 -1.23 -9.72
C LEU A 312 17.06 -1.61 -11.13
N THR A 313 17.70 -2.77 -11.25
CA THR A 313 18.19 -3.36 -12.50
C THR A 313 17.75 -4.82 -12.62
N ALA A 314 17.94 -5.42 -13.79
CA ALA A 314 17.62 -6.82 -14.01
C ALA A 314 18.38 -7.73 -13.03
N GLY A 315 17.67 -8.64 -12.38
CA GLY A 315 18.17 -9.56 -11.36
C GLY A 315 17.92 -9.10 -9.93
N ASP A 316 17.60 -7.82 -9.69
CA ASP A 316 17.34 -7.30 -8.36
C ASP A 316 16.06 -7.88 -7.75
N HIS A 317 16.09 -8.12 -6.43
CA HIS A 317 14.94 -8.55 -5.66
C HIS A 317 14.44 -7.44 -4.73
N VAL A 318 13.12 -7.28 -4.68
CA VAL A 318 12.44 -6.32 -3.81
C VAL A 318 11.49 -7.07 -2.88
N LEU A 319 11.62 -6.83 -1.58
CA LEU A 319 10.66 -7.30 -0.58
C LEU A 319 9.70 -6.17 -0.24
N TRP A 320 8.41 -6.44 -0.30
CA TRP A 320 7.35 -5.57 0.23
C TRP A 320 6.83 -6.13 1.53
N LEU A 321 6.65 -5.27 2.53
CA LEU A 321 6.11 -5.62 3.85
C LEU A 321 5.09 -4.59 4.29
N ALA A 322 3.93 -5.05 4.74
CA ALA A 322 2.89 -4.18 5.26
C ALA A 322 2.13 -4.81 6.43
N MET A 323 1.47 -3.93 7.17
CA MET A 323 0.49 -4.26 8.19
C MET A 323 -0.76 -3.41 7.96
N GLY A 324 -1.93 -3.99 8.16
CA GLY A 324 -3.19 -3.28 7.94
C GLY A 324 -4.30 -3.70 8.88
N PRO A 325 -5.47 -3.02 8.77
CA PRO A 325 -6.64 -3.35 9.55
C PRO A 325 -7.06 -4.81 9.39
N GLY A 326 -7.47 -5.44 10.57
CA GLY A 326 -7.91 -6.81 10.58
C GLY A 326 -7.31 -7.73 11.66
N VAL A 327 -6.18 -7.64 12.30
CA VAL A 327 -4.90 -7.07 11.90
C VAL A 327 -4.20 -8.08 10.98
N GLU A 328 -3.75 -7.64 9.85
CA GLU A 328 -3.12 -8.52 8.88
C GLU A 328 -1.70 -8.04 8.56
N PHE A 329 -0.76 -8.97 8.53
CA PHE A 329 0.63 -8.77 8.12
C PHE A 329 0.84 -9.40 6.76
N THR A 330 1.46 -8.70 5.83
CA THR A 330 1.63 -9.16 4.46
C THR A 330 3.04 -8.95 3.96
N ALA A 331 3.50 -9.87 3.10
CA ALA A 331 4.78 -9.79 2.42
C ALA A 331 4.63 -10.21 0.96
N ALA A 332 5.36 -9.54 0.07
CA ALA A 332 5.50 -9.97 -1.32
C ALA A 332 6.95 -9.84 -1.79
N VAL A 333 7.39 -10.76 -2.62
CA VAL A 333 8.73 -10.74 -3.22
C VAL A 333 8.62 -10.62 -4.72
N LEU A 334 9.37 -9.65 -5.27
CA LEU A 334 9.46 -9.40 -6.70
C LEU A 334 10.90 -9.59 -7.17
N ARG A 335 11.07 -10.07 -8.40
CA ARG A 335 12.34 -10.06 -9.13
C ARG A 335 12.21 -9.17 -10.34
N ILE A 336 13.11 -8.19 -10.48
CA ILE A 336 13.18 -7.30 -11.65
C ILE A 336 13.81 -8.07 -12.83
N LEU A 337 13.18 -8.02 -13.97
CA LEU A 337 13.64 -8.69 -15.19
C LEU A 337 14.28 -7.70 -16.17
N HIS A 338 13.74 -6.49 -16.25
CA HIS A 338 14.27 -5.36 -17.00
C HIS A 338 13.63 -4.06 -16.51
N THR A 339 14.18 -2.92 -16.86
CA THR A 339 13.52 -1.62 -16.64
C THR A 339 12.47 -1.41 -17.73
N PRO A 340 11.20 -1.12 -17.37
CA PRO A 340 10.17 -0.87 -18.38
C PRO A 340 10.40 0.45 -19.12
N ASP A 341 10.05 0.47 -20.42
CA ASP A 341 10.11 1.68 -21.23
C ASP A 341 8.96 2.64 -20.86
N GLY A 342 9.26 3.95 -20.93
CA GLY A 342 8.23 5.00 -20.83
C GLY A 342 7.74 5.33 -19.40
N LEU A 343 8.53 5.03 -18.37
CA LEU A 343 8.32 5.48 -16.98
C LEU A 343 8.62 6.96 -16.78
#